data_cd429185a596aeb0e4ce0299777975b3
#
_entry.id   cd429185a596aeb0e4ce0299777975b3
#
_cell.length_a   1.000
_cell.length_b   1.000
_cell.length_c   1.000
_cell.angle_alpha   90.00
_cell.angle_beta   90.00
_cell.angle_gamma   90.00
#
_symmetry.space_group_name_H-M   'P 1'
#
loop_
_entity.id
_entity.type
_entity.pdbx_description
1 polymer ?
#
loop_
_entity_poly.entity_id
_entity_poly.type
_entity_poly.pdbx_seq_one_letter_code
_entity_poly.pdbx_strand_id
1 'polypeptide(L)'
;MKKITLLFFLITGCVFYEEECDNEPPSPPRGLYSITGDKKVYLYWIPNQEKDLAGYRIYRSSSPEGPYFKIGETNCESFVDFNLINGVTYYYAITAFDFSGNESEFSYEIVFDTPRPEGIEYLKSYTYDPFEAGYDFSEYEVKYYLDPETDFYYEYDEDLNTGFIYARDEDTWMQDMGYAENFKEIGYAPIEGWSKIGVLEAIEGHIYIFWTRDNHFAKIRIEKIYDNKIKFRWAYQVDEGNRELKVPIFVLKGGER
;
A
#
# COMPACT_ATOMS: atom_id res chain seq x y z
N MET A 1 -28.18 4.25 93.40
CA MET A 1 -28.51 3.99 91.98
C MET A 1 -27.35 4.49 91.11
N LYS A 2 -26.53 3.56 90.63
CA LYS A 2 -25.37 3.91 89.78
C LYS A 2 -25.84 3.81 88.32
N LYS A 3 -25.74 4.91 87.57
CA LYS A 3 -25.99 4.94 86.14
C LYS A 3 -24.76 4.41 85.40
N ILE A 4 -24.91 3.33 84.65
CA ILE A 4 -23.90 2.79 83.74
C ILE A 4 -24.14 3.49 82.41
N THR A 5 -23.17 4.29 82.00
CA THR A 5 -23.15 4.88 80.66
C THR A 5 -22.42 3.87 79.71
N LEU A 6 -23.14 3.31 78.78
CA LEU A 6 -22.61 2.41 77.75
C LEU A 6 -22.08 3.28 76.59
N LEU A 7 -20.76 3.24 76.38
CA LEU A 7 -20.07 3.95 75.31
C LEU A 7 -19.99 3.01 74.09
N PHE A 8 -20.78 3.32 73.03
CA PHE A 8 -20.67 2.61 71.76
C PHE A 8 -19.48 3.12 70.95
N PHE A 9 -18.45 2.29 70.81
CA PHE A 9 -17.40 2.52 69.82
C PHE A 9 -17.89 2.04 68.44
N LEU A 10 -18.14 3.00 67.51
CA LEU A 10 -18.31 2.73 66.11
C LEU A 10 -16.91 2.53 65.49
N ILE A 11 -16.56 1.27 65.26
CA ILE A 11 -15.41 0.91 64.45
C ILE A 11 -15.81 1.07 62.98
N THR A 12 -15.45 2.20 62.36
CA THR A 12 -15.54 2.34 60.90
C THR A 12 -14.38 1.54 60.29
N GLY A 13 -14.66 0.30 59.92
CA GLY A 13 -13.70 -0.50 59.13
C GLY A 13 -13.60 0.11 57.75
N CYS A 14 -12.42 0.70 57.41
CA CYS A 14 -12.04 0.92 56.04
C CYS A 14 -11.91 -0.44 55.36
N VAL A 15 -12.81 -0.78 54.49
CA VAL A 15 -12.67 -1.90 53.56
C VAL A 15 -11.71 -1.42 52.50
N PHE A 16 -10.47 -1.84 52.56
CA PHE A 16 -9.56 -1.69 51.44
C PHE A 16 -9.98 -2.73 50.38
N TYR A 17 -10.52 -2.26 49.27
CA TYR A 17 -10.60 -3.06 48.08
C TYR A 17 -9.16 -3.09 47.54
N GLU A 18 -8.47 -4.23 47.57
CA GLU A 18 -7.33 -4.47 46.68
C GLU A 18 -7.92 -4.49 45.28
N GLU A 19 -7.67 -3.43 44.51
CA GLU A 19 -7.84 -3.51 43.06
C GLU A 19 -6.86 -4.60 42.60
N GLU A 20 -7.37 -5.72 42.14
CA GLU A 20 -6.55 -6.74 41.48
C GLU A 20 -5.91 -6.03 40.27
N CYS A 21 -4.58 -5.85 40.33
CA CYS A 21 -3.83 -5.35 39.21
C CYS A 21 -3.98 -6.36 38.07
N ASP A 22 -4.57 -5.93 36.98
CA ASP A 22 -4.62 -6.69 35.76
C ASP A 22 -3.18 -6.85 35.23
N ASN A 23 -2.74 -8.09 35.04
CA ASN A 23 -1.41 -8.44 34.53
C ASN A 23 -1.51 -9.34 33.28
N GLU A 24 -2.71 -9.50 32.71
CA GLU A 24 -2.93 -10.34 31.53
C GLU A 24 -2.86 -9.46 30.29
N PRO A 25 -1.82 -9.60 29.41
CA PRO A 25 -1.77 -8.85 28.18
C PRO A 25 -2.85 -9.31 27.19
N PRO A 26 -3.29 -8.43 26.27
CA PRO A 26 -4.17 -8.82 25.18
C PRO A 26 -3.55 -9.91 24.31
N SER A 27 -4.38 -10.58 23.50
CA SER A 27 -3.89 -11.54 22.51
C SER A 27 -3.05 -10.83 21.45
N PRO A 28 -1.99 -11.47 20.89
CA PRO A 28 -1.27 -10.92 19.77
C PRO A 28 -2.20 -10.63 18.57
N PRO A 29 -2.04 -9.47 17.90
CA PRO A 29 -2.85 -9.12 16.73
C PRO A 29 -2.70 -10.13 15.59
N ARG A 30 -3.74 -10.22 14.74
CA ARG A 30 -3.83 -11.17 13.62
C ARG A 30 -4.27 -10.48 12.34
N GLY A 31 -3.98 -11.10 11.20
CA GLY A 31 -4.42 -10.63 9.90
C GLY A 31 -3.73 -9.32 9.51
N LEU A 32 -2.53 -9.08 10.01
CA LEU A 32 -1.72 -7.93 9.58
C LEU A 32 -1.40 -8.05 8.10
N TYR A 33 -1.67 -6.98 7.33
CA TYR A 33 -1.27 -6.85 5.94
C TYR A 33 -0.87 -5.41 5.62
N SER A 34 -0.07 -5.25 4.58
CA SER A 34 0.43 -3.96 4.11
C SER A 34 -0.13 -3.59 2.74
N ILE A 35 -0.14 -2.29 2.46
CA ILE A 35 -0.49 -1.71 1.17
C ILE A 35 0.56 -0.67 0.81
N THR A 36 1.19 -0.83 -0.35
CA THR A 36 2.20 0.07 -0.88
C THR A 36 1.62 1.44 -1.27
N GLY A 37 2.40 2.50 -1.08
CA GLY A 37 2.13 3.84 -1.61
C GLY A 37 3.42 4.59 -1.90
N ASP A 38 3.30 5.77 -2.50
CA ASP A 38 4.44 6.66 -2.71
C ASP A 38 4.95 7.19 -1.37
N LYS A 39 6.19 6.83 -1.00
CA LYS A 39 6.88 7.18 0.27
C LYS A 39 6.10 6.83 1.52
N LYS A 40 5.25 5.83 1.48
CA LYS A 40 4.41 5.38 2.60
C LYS A 40 3.98 3.93 2.46
N VAL A 41 3.63 3.33 3.60
CA VAL A 41 3.00 2.02 3.70
C VAL A 41 1.76 2.14 4.59
N TYR A 42 0.66 1.59 4.12
CA TYR A 42 -0.56 1.44 4.91
C TYR A 42 -0.56 0.06 5.55
N LEU A 43 -0.87 -0.01 6.83
CA LEU A 43 -0.99 -1.24 7.60
C LEU A 43 -2.44 -1.41 8.06
N TYR A 44 -2.95 -2.63 8.00
CA TYR A 44 -4.29 -3.00 8.45
C TYR A 44 -4.23 -4.35 9.14
N TRP A 45 -5.13 -4.57 10.11
CA TRP A 45 -5.24 -5.85 10.84
C TRP A 45 -6.65 -6.09 11.33
N ILE A 46 -6.90 -7.30 11.83
CA ILE A 46 -8.18 -7.66 12.43
C ILE A 46 -8.22 -7.13 13.87
N PRO A 47 -9.32 -6.45 14.29
CA PRO A 47 -9.42 -5.91 15.64
C PRO A 47 -9.40 -7.01 16.70
N ASN A 48 -8.67 -6.79 17.75
CA ASN A 48 -8.76 -7.55 18.98
C ASN A 48 -10.12 -7.36 19.65
N GLN A 49 -10.56 -8.34 20.48
CA GLN A 49 -11.92 -8.35 21.05
C GLN A 49 -11.91 -8.15 22.57
N GLU A 50 -10.78 -7.97 23.18
CA GLU A 50 -10.62 -7.73 24.62
C GLU A 50 -11.28 -6.41 25.03
N LYS A 51 -12.01 -6.43 26.15
CA LYS A 51 -12.81 -5.27 26.60
C LYS A 51 -11.96 -4.13 27.16
N ASP A 52 -10.79 -4.47 27.60
CA ASP A 52 -9.78 -3.60 28.21
C ASP A 52 -8.67 -3.20 27.24
N LEU A 53 -8.82 -3.54 25.95
CA LEU A 53 -7.89 -3.12 24.91
C LEU A 53 -7.80 -1.59 24.83
N ALA A 54 -6.58 -1.05 25.02
CA ALA A 54 -6.30 0.37 24.88
C ALA A 54 -5.86 0.76 23.46
N GLY A 55 -5.18 -0.16 22.75
CA GLY A 55 -4.73 0.11 21.39
C GLY A 55 -3.64 -0.84 20.90
N TYR A 56 -2.91 -0.35 19.90
CA TYR A 56 -1.86 -1.09 19.20
C TYR A 56 -0.57 -0.26 19.12
N ARG A 57 0.57 -0.94 19.21
CA ARG A 57 1.90 -0.37 18.96
C ARG A 57 2.43 -0.93 17.65
N ILE A 58 2.97 -0.06 16.84
CA ILE A 58 3.47 -0.40 15.50
C ILE A 58 4.98 -0.37 15.54
N TYR A 59 5.59 -1.41 15.00
CA TYR A 59 7.02 -1.60 14.94
C TYR A 59 7.51 -1.78 13.52
N ARG A 60 8.68 -1.22 13.22
CA ARG A 60 9.33 -1.31 11.91
C ARG A 60 10.76 -1.77 12.05
N SER A 61 11.22 -2.54 11.06
CA SER A 61 12.60 -2.96 10.88
C SER A 61 13.04 -2.82 9.43
N SER A 62 14.36 -2.79 9.21
CA SER A 62 14.98 -2.93 7.88
C SER A 62 15.36 -4.39 7.55
N SER A 63 15.10 -5.34 8.46
CA SER A 63 15.38 -6.76 8.30
C SER A 63 14.24 -7.60 8.87
N PRO A 64 13.90 -8.76 8.27
CA PRO A 64 12.88 -9.66 8.80
C PRO A 64 13.20 -10.19 10.22
N GLU A 65 14.48 -10.33 10.55
CA GLU A 65 14.92 -10.78 11.86
C GLU A 65 14.99 -9.66 12.92
N GLY A 66 14.72 -8.40 12.51
CA GLY A 66 14.82 -7.24 13.38
C GLY A 66 16.23 -6.62 13.44
N PRO A 67 16.51 -5.76 14.44
CA PRO A 67 15.60 -5.36 15.51
C PRO A 67 14.42 -4.51 15.02
N TYR A 68 13.27 -4.68 15.69
CA TYR A 68 12.05 -3.91 15.45
C TYR A 68 11.97 -2.71 16.39
N PHE A 69 11.76 -1.53 15.85
CA PHE A 69 11.65 -0.29 16.60
C PHE A 69 10.23 0.26 16.52
N LYS A 70 9.69 0.66 17.67
CA LYS A 70 8.37 1.29 17.74
C LYS A 70 8.36 2.59 16.95
N ILE A 71 7.41 2.73 16.01
CA ILE A 71 7.22 3.92 15.16
C ILE A 71 5.92 4.68 15.46
N GLY A 72 4.99 4.06 16.20
CA GLY A 72 3.74 4.73 16.55
C GLY A 72 2.80 3.89 17.41
N GLU A 73 1.67 4.50 17.76
CA GLU A 73 0.55 3.88 18.46
C GLU A 73 -0.76 4.34 17.82
N THR A 74 -1.79 3.50 17.89
CA THR A 74 -3.13 3.82 17.41
C THR A 74 -4.17 3.01 18.19
N ASN A 75 -5.40 3.52 18.26
CA ASN A 75 -6.57 2.78 18.74
C ASN A 75 -7.48 2.29 17.61
N CYS A 76 -7.04 2.47 16.34
CA CYS A 76 -7.73 1.96 15.16
C CYS A 76 -7.02 0.70 14.66
N GLU A 77 -7.70 -0.06 13.80
CA GLU A 77 -7.20 -1.27 13.14
C GLU A 77 -6.39 -0.96 11.88
N SER A 78 -5.80 0.22 11.84
CA SER A 78 -4.97 0.69 10.73
C SER A 78 -3.93 1.70 11.19
N PHE A 79 -2.83 1.77 10.43
CA PHE A 79 -1.77 2.75 10.62
C PHE A 79 -1.15 3.12 9.27
N VAL A 80 -0.62 4.32 9.15
CA VAL A 80 0.12 4.73 7.96
C VAL A 80 1.52 5.17 8.37
N ASP A 81 2.52 4.49 7.84
CA ASP A 81 3.92 4.87 7.97
C ASP A 81 4.29 5.78 6.80
N PHE A 82 4.71 7.00 7.10
CA PHE A 82 5.02 8.05 6.14
C PHE A 82 6.51 8.36 6.06
N ASN A 83 6.89 9.16 5.04
CA ASN A 83 8.25 9.63 4.80
C ASN A 83 9.26 8.49 4.61
N LEU A 84 8.81 7.44 3.99
CA LEU A 84 9.64 6.30 3.60
C LEU A 84 10.42 6.61 2.32
N ILE A 85 11.46 5.84 2.08
CA ILE A 85 12.25 5.90 0.84
C ILE A 85 11.67 4.88 -0.14
N ASN A 86 11.29 5.31 -1.33
CA ASN A 86 10.89 4.40 -2.39
C ASN A 86 12.04 3.46 -2.76
N GLY A 87 11.73 2.19 -3.04
CA GLY A 87 12.72 1.14 -3.34
C GLY A 87 13.39 0.51 -2.11
N VAL A 88 13.10 0.98 -0.90
CA VAL A 88 13.60 0.37 0.34
C VAL A 88 12.52 -0.51 0.95
N THR A 89 12.83 -1.78 1.20
CA THR A 89 11.92 -2.71 1.86
C THR A 89 11.90 -2.49 3.37
N TYR A 90 10.70 -2.37 3.93
CA TYR A 90 10.43 -2.23 5.36
C TYR A 90 9.62 -3.40 5.86
N TYR A 91 9.96 -3.90 7.05
CA TYR A 91 9.28 -5.00 7.73
C TYR A 91 8.49 -4.45 8.92
N TYR A 92 7.28 -4.97 9.13
CA TYR A 92 6.36 -4.49 10.16
C TYR A 92 5.84 -5.63 11.01
N ALA A 93 5.72 -5.34 12.31
CA ALA A 93 5.00 -6.13 13.30
C ALA A 93 4.20 -5.17 14.18
N ILE A 94 3.15 -5.67 14.81
CA ILE A 94 2.33 -4.90 15.75
C ILE A 94 2.12 -5.68 17.04
N THR A 95 1.90 -4.95 18.15
CA THR A 95 1.43 -5.52 19.42
C THR A 95 0.11 -4.88 19.81
N ALA A 96 -0.66 -5.54 20.65
CA ALA A 96 -1.81 -4.96 21.33
C ALA A 96 -1.43 -4.62 22.78
N PHE A 97 -2.03 -3.58 23.35
CA PHE A 97 -1.86 -3.23 24.76
C PHE A 97 -3.18 -2.82 25.39
N ASP A 98 -3.31 -3.06 26.70
CA ASP A 98 -4.49 -2.77 27.50
C ASP A 98 -4.38 -1.44 28.27
N PHE A 99 -5.44 -1.08 29.00
CA PHE A 99 -5.46 0.11 29.85
C PHE A 99 -4.56 -0.03 31.11
N SER A 100 -4.19 -1.24 31.49
CA SER A 100 -3.24 -1.52 32.59
C SER A 100 -1.78 -1.39 32.13
N GLY A 101 -1.54 -1.33 30.83
CA GLY A 101 -0.20 -1.17 30.21
C GLY A 101 0.45 -2.52 29.84
N ASN A 102 -0.23 -3.64 30.03
CA ASN A 102 0.28 -4.94 29.58
C ASN A 102 0.30 -4.97 28.06
N GLU A 103 1.37 -5.52 27.49
CA GLU A 103 1.59 -5.57 26.03
C GLU A 103 1.74 -7.01 25.57
N SER A 104 1.09 -7.34 24.45
CA SER A 104 1.15 -8.66 23.84
C SER A 104 2.51 -8.94 23.19
N GLU A 105 2.75 -10.18 22.82
CA GLU A 105 3.76 -10.52 21.82
C GLU A 105 3.43 -9.87 20.48
N PHE A 106 4.40 -9.89 19.54
CA PHE A 106 4.18 -9.42 18.16
C PHE A 106 3.05 -10.19 17.47
N SER A 107 2.44 -9.52 16.49
CA SER A 107 1.46 -10.12 15.58
C SER A 107 1.94 -11.45 15.00
N TYR A 108 0.99 -12.34 14.69
CA TYR A 108 1.32 -13.64 14.10
C TYR A 108 1.98 -13.49 12.73
N GLU A 109 1.59 -12.46 11.98
CA GLU A 109 2.18 -12.11 10.70
C GLU A 109 3.20 -10.99 10.88
N ILE A 110 4.36 -11.16 10.28
CA ILE A 110 5.31 -10.10 9.96
C ILE A 110 5.12 -9.81 8.48
N VAL A 111 4.78 -8.57 8.14
CA VAL A 111 4.61 -8.15 6.76
C VAL A 111 5.75 -7.28 6.31
N PHE A 112 5.99 -7.24 5.01
CA PHE A 112 6.97 -6.33 4.42
C PHE A 112 6.36 -5.62 3.22
N ASP A 113 6.92 -4.45 2.90
CA ASP A 113 6.50 -3.66 1.76
C ASP A 113 7.64 -2.77 1.26
N THR A 114 7.62 -2.49 -0.04
CA THR A 114 8.59 -1.63 -0.72
C THR A 114 7.83 -0.45 -1.34
N PRO A 115 7.83 0.73 -0.69
CA PRO A 115 7.20 1.93 -1.25
C PRO A 115 7.73 2.24 -2.64
N ARG A 116 6.85 2.75 -3.51
CA ARG A 116 7.18 3.09 -4.88
C ARG A 116 6.48 4.35 -5.33
N PRO A 117 7.07 5.12 -6.27
CA PRO A 117 6.43 6.29 -6.84
C PRO A 117 5.17 5.93 -7.63
N GLU A 118 4.16 6.77 -7.54
CA GLU A 118 2.93 6.68 -8.30
C GLU A 118 2.35 8.08 -8.57
N GLY A 119 1.64 8.25 -9.67
CA GLY A 119 1.08 9.53 -10.04
C GLY A 119 -0.03 9.44 -11.09
N ILE A 120 -0.44 10.60 -11.57
CA ILE A 120 -1.38 10.78 -12.68
C ILE A 120 -0.75 11.76 -13.65
N GLU A 121 -0.73 11.37 -14.93
CA GLU A 121 -0.18 12.19 -16.00
C GLU A 121 -1.06 12.19 -17.24
N TYR A 122 -0.68 13.03 -18.19
CA TYR A 122 -1.31 13.17 -19.51
C TYR A 122 -0.25 13.04 -20.58
N LEU A 123 -0.54 12.27 -21.65
CA LEU A 123 0.25 12.30 -22.87
C LEU A 123 -0.64 12.80 -24.02
N LYS A 124 -0.07 13.65 -24.85
CA LYS A 124 -0.67 14.01 -26.14
C LYS A 124 -0.29 12.97 -27.19
N SER A 125 -1.09 12.88 -28.24
CA SER A 125 -0.69 12.10 -29.43
C SER A 125 0.59 12.69 -30.02
N TYR A 126 1.57 11.84 -30.40
CA TYR A 126 2.81 12.33 -31.02
C TYR A 126 2.58 13.03 -32.37
N THR A 127 1.48 12.70 -33.03
CA THR A 127 1.05 13.36 -34.28
C THR A 127 0.56 14.79 -34.03
N TYR A 128 0.12 15.09 -32.80
CA TYR A 128 -0.35 16.42 -32.39
C TYR A 128 0.74 17.25 -31.70
N ASP A 129 1.42 16.67 -30.70
CA ASP A 129 2.51 17.31 -29.98
C ASP A 129 3.58 16.27 -29.59
N PRO A 130 4.63 16.10 -30.41
CA PRO A 130 5.64 15.08 -30.18
C PRO A 130 6.48 15.29 -28.92
N PHE A 131 6.52 16.51 -28.35
CA PHE A 131 7.29 16.82 -27.15
C PHE A 131 6.56 16.49 -25.86
N GLU A 132 5.27 16.23 -25.93
CA GLU A 132 4.43 15.83 -24.80
C GLU A 132 3.79 14.44 -25.01
N ALA A 133 4.40 13.57 -25.82
CA ALA A 133 3.83 12.31 -26.22
C ALA A 133 4.49 11.08 -25.59
N GLY A 134 5.71 11.20 -25.08
CA GLY A 134 6.46 10.15 -24.40
C GLY A 134 6.40 10.25 -22.90
N TYR A 135 6.67 9.14 -22.21
CA TYR A 135 6.81 9.07 -20.75
C TYR A 135 8.01 8.25 -20.34
N ASP A 136 8.75 8.74 -19.36
CA ASP A 136 9.88 8.10 -18.71
C ASP A 136 9.46 7.73 -17.26
N PHE A 137 9.46 6.45 -16.96
CA PHE A 137 9.09 5.97 -15.62
C PHE A 137 10.20 6.23 -14.58
N SER A 138 11.46 6.29 -15.01
CA SER A 138 12.58 6.43 -14.09
C SER A 138 12.73 7.87 -13.57
N GLU A 139 12.40 8.87 -14.40
CA GLU A 139 12.41 10.28 -14.04
C GLU A 139 11.03 10.84 -13.70
N TYR A 140 9.95 10.06 -13.94
CA TYR A 140 8.54 10.44 -13.69
C TYR A 140 8.10 11.64 -14.54
N GLU A 141 8.58 11.73 -15.79
CA GLU A 141 8.42 12.91 -16.63
C GLU A 141 7.83 12.58 -18.00
N VAL A 142 7.06 13.56 -18.52
CA VAL A 142 6.63 13.59 -19.90
C VAL A 142 7.79 14.10 -20.76
N LYS A 143 8.08 13.39 -21.85
CA LYS A 143 9.22 13.66 -22.74
C LYS A 143 8.85 13.67 -24.21
N TYR A 144 9.80 14.07 -25.02
CA TYR A 144 9.74 13.88 -26.47
C TYR A 144 9.65 12.37 -26.78
N TYR A 145 8.72 11.97 -27.66
CA TYR A 145 8.44 10.54 -27.91
C TYR A 145 9.63 9.73 -28.44
N LEU A 146 10.63 10.38 -29.08
CA LEU A 146 11.86 9.73 -29.52
C LEU A 146 13.06 9.99 -28.58
N ASP A 147 12.84 10.58 -27.43
CA ASP A 147 13.92 10.69 -26.43
C ASP A 147 14.44 9.29 -26.07
N PRO A 148 15.76 9.10 -25.95
CA PRO A 148 16.33 7.80 -25.59
C PRO A 148 15.84 7.24 -24.25
N GLU A 149 15.44 8.12 -23.31
CA GLU A 149 14.98 7.74 -21.98
C GLU A 149 13.46 7.48 -21.90
N THR A 150 12.71 7.80 -22.97
CA THR A 150 11.27 7.50 -23.05
C THR A 150 11.06 5.98 -23.02
N ASP A 151 10.16 5.49 -22.15
CA ASP A 151 9.77 4.08 -22.06
C ASP A 151 8.63 3.74 -23.02
N PHE A 152 7.63 4.61 -23.08
CA PHE A 152 6.50 4.45 -23.99
C PHE A 152 5.97 5.80 -24.48
N TYR A 153 5.23 5.79 -25.60
CA TYR A 153 4.56 6.97 -26.12
C TYR A 153 3.15 6.68 -26.63
N TYR A 154 2.37 7.73 -26.83
CA TYR A 154 0.96 7.66 -27.24
C TYR A 154 0.76 8.21 -28.64
N GLU A 155 -0.11 7.54 -29.41
CA GLU A 155 -0.67 7.97 -30.68
C GLU A 155 -2.18 7.88 -30.66
N TYR A 156 -2.84 8.86 -31.26
CA TYR A 156 -4.25 8.75 -31.63
C TYR A 156 -4.34 8.72 -33.15
N ASP A 157 -4.87 7.62 -33.69
CA ASP A 157 -5.12 7.43 -35.12
C ASP A 157 -6.53 7.94 -35.42
N GLU A 158 -6.62 9.07 -36.16
CA GLU A 158 -7.88 9.71 -36.50
C GLU A 158 -8.70 8.86 -37.48
N ASP A 159 -8.05 8.11 -38.41
CA ASP A 159 -8.69 7.27 -39.39
C ASP A 159 -9.36 6.04 -38.72
N LEU A 160 -8.73 5.48 -37.73
CA LEU A 160 -9.25 4.36 -36.93
C LEU A 160 -10.11 4.82 -35.76
N ASN A 161 -10.06 6.11 -35.42
CA ASN A 161 -10.67 6.67 -34.20
C ASN A 161 -10.25 5.90 -32.93
N THR A 162 -8.96 5.58 -32.83
CA THR A 162 -8.41 4.68 -31.82
C THR A 162 -7.06 5.20 -31.31
N GLY A 163 -6.83 5.10 -30.00
CA GLY A 163 -5.55 5.41 -29.38
C GLY A 163 -4.65 4.17 -29.27
N PHE A 164 -3.36 4.38 -29.40
CA PHE A 164 -2.34 3.33 -29.26
C PHE A 164 -1.23 3.78 -28.30
N ILE A 165 -0.69 2.84 -27.55
CA ILE A 165 0.53 2.99 -26.78
C ILE A 165 1.63 2.14 -27.41
N TYR A 166 2.80 2.72 -27.55
CA TYR A 166 3.98 2.11 -28.17
C TYR A 166 5.11 2.00 -27.16
N ALA A 167 5.74 0.84 -27.07
CA ALA A 167 7.07 0.74 -26.45
C ALA A 167 8.06 1.54 -27.28
N ARG A 168 8.95 2.28 -26.60
CA ARG A 168 9.93 3.14 -27.29
C ARG A 168 11.01 2.33 -28.04
N ASP A 169 11.36 1.17 -27.50
CA ASP A 169 12.40 0.29 -28.03
C ASP A 169 12.03 -1.19 -27.91
N GLU A 170 12.89 -2.06 -28.48
CA GLU A 170 12.67 -3.51 -28.54
C GLU A 170 12.88 -4.19 -27.18
N ASP A 171 13.54 -3.53 -26.22
CA ASP A 171 13.86 -4.08 -24.89
C ASP A 171 12.79 -3.69 -23.85
N THR A 172 11.87 -2.79 -24.17
CA THR A 172 10.70 -2.46 -23.35
C THR A 172 9.51 -3.32 -23.79
N TRP A 173 9.03 -4.17 -22.90
CA TRP A 173 7.91 -5.07 -23.17
C TRP A 173 6.65 -4.60 -22.46
N MET A 174 5.53 -4.85 -23.11
CA MET A 174 4.22 -4.44 -22.59
C MET A 174 3.24 -5.61 -22.55
N GLN A 175 2.30 -5.56 -21.63
CA GLN A 175 1.15 -6.47 -21.57
C GLN A 175 -0.10 -5.74 -21.15
N ASP A 176 -1.20 -5.92 -21.92
CA ASP A 176 -2.54 -5.50 -21.52
C ASP A 176 -3.11 -6.55 -20.55
N MET A 177 -3.43 -6.12 -19.33
CA MET A 177 -4.01 -6.95 -18.28
C MET A 177 -5.54 -6.92 -18.29
N GLY A 178 -6.15 -6.20 -19.25
CA GLY A 178 -7.59 -6.02 -19.37
C GLY A 178 -8.16 -4.94 -18.45
N TYR A 179 -9.50 -4.89 -18.45
CA TYR A 179 -10.25 -3.93 -17.66
C TYR A 179 -10.12 -4.21 -16.15
N ALA A 180 -9.94 -3.14 -15.37
CA ALA A 180 -9.94 -3.17 -13.92
C ALA A 180 -10.77 -2.00 -13.37
N GLU A 181 -11.60 -2.23 -12.36
CA GLU A 181 -12.40 -1.16 -11.73
C GLU A 181 -11.50 -0.11 -11.07
N ASN A 182 -10.38 -0.57 -10.52
CA ASN A 182 -9.42 0.34 -9.89
C ASN A 182 -7.96 -0.06 -10.18
N PHE A 183 -7.07 0.91 -10.04
CA PHE A 183 -5.63 0.75 -10.29
C PHE A 183 -4.96 -0.31 -9.41
N LYS A 184 -5.59 -0.69 -8.31
CA LYS A 184 -5.00 -1.56 -7.28
C LYS A 184 -5.16 -3.06 -7.57
N GLU A 185 -6.02 -3.44 -8.53
CA GLU A 185 -6.35 -4.85 -8.78
C GLU A 185 -5.17 -5.69 -9.28
N ILE A 186 -4.26 -5.08 -10.04
CA ILE A 186 -3.06 -5.75 -10.52
C ILE A 186 -1.90 -5.45 -9.58
N GLY A 187 -1.48 -6.45 -8.82
CA GLY A 187 -0.46 -6.32 -7.78
C GLY A 187 0.93 -6.84 -8.14
N TYR A 188 1.06 -7.58 -9.25
CA TYR A 188 2.34 -8.13 -9.69
C TYR A 188 2.45 -8.11 -11.21
N ALA A 189 3.64 -7.81 -11.71
CA ALA A 189 3.94 -7.99 -13.11
C ALA A 189 3.90 -9.48 -13.49
N PRO A 190 3.37 -9.86 -14.68
CA PRO A 190 3.29 -11.23 -15.13
C PRO A 190 4.68 -11.85 -15.34
N ILE A 191 4.78 -13.18 -15.29
CA ILE A 191 6.03 -13.92 -15.58
C ILE A 191 6.18 -14.12 -17.09
N GLU A 192 5.08 -14.27 -17.80
CA GLU A 192 5.00 -14.59 -19.22
C GLU A 192 3.84 -13.86 -19.89
N GLY A 193 3.69 -13.99 -21.18
CA GLY A 193 2.60 -13.36 -21.94
C GLY A 193 2.93 -11.96 -22.46
N TRP A 194 4.19 -11.55 -22.41
CA TRP A 194 4.65 -10.26 -22.88
C TRP A 194 4.49 -10.10 -24.39
N SER A 195 3.89 -8.97 -24.80
CA SER A 195 3.81 -8.59 -26.19
C SER A 195 5.15 -8.08 -26.68
N LYS A 196 5.68 -8.70 -27.73
CA LYS A 196 6.90 -8.28 -28.39
C LYS A 196 6.62 -7.40 -29.63
N ILE A 197 5.33 -7.08 -29.89
CA ILE A 197 4.95 -6.28 -31.06
C ILE A 197 5.27 -4.81 -30.82
N GLY A 198 5.44 -4.41 -29.55
CA GLY A 198 5.79 -3.04 -29.19
C GLY A 198 4.62 -2.04 -29.32
N VAL A 199 3.41 -2.50 -29.61
CA VAL A 199 2.20 -1.65 -29.69
C VAL A 199 0.99 -2.36 -29.11
N LEU A 200 0.16 -1.61 -28.38
CA LEU A 200 -1.13 -2.05 -27.84
C LEU A 200 -2.17 -0.94 -28.04
N GLU A 201 -3.42 -1.33 -28.24
CA GLU A 201 -4.54 -0.38 -28.24
C GLU A 201 -4.70 0.23 -26.83
N ALA A 202 -4.89 1.54 -26.75
CA ALA A 202 -5.17 2.23 -25.50
C ALA A 202 -6.68 2.19 -25.22
N ILE A 203 -7.10 1.50 -24.18
CA ILE A 203 -8.51 1.30 -23.81
C ILE A 203 -8.77 1.89 -22.42
N GLU A 204 -9.83 2.72 -22.29
CA GLU A 204 -10.23 3.26 -20.98
C GLU A 204 -10.54 2.15 -19.98
N GLY A 205 -9.99 2.28 -18.76
CA GLY A 205 -10.16 1.31 -17.68
C GLY A 205 -9.20 0.13 -17.72
N HIS A 206 -8.45 -0.08 -18.80
CA HIS A 206 -7.46 -1.14 -18.88
C HIS A 206 -6.19 -0.79 -18.11
N ILE A 207 -5.55 -1.82 -17.54
CA ILE A 207 -4.23 -1.74 -16.92
C ILE A 207 -3.22 -2.37 -17.87
N TYR A 208 -2.12 -1.67 -18.08
CA TYR A 208 -0.97 -2.13 -18.85
C TYR A 208 0.23 -2.24 -17.92
N ILE A 209 0.97 -3.34 -18.05
CA ILE A 209 2.23 -3.55 -17.35
C ILE A 209 3.37 -3.39 -18.34
N PHE A 210 4.44 -2.74 -17.90
CA PHE A 210 5.70 -2.57 -18.62
C PHE A 210 6.80 -3.33 -17.91
N TRP A 211 7.66 -3.95 -18.67
CA TRP A 211 8.97 -4.41 -18.26
C TRP A 211 9.97 -3.55 -19.02
N THR A 212 10.59 -2.62 -18.32
CA THR A 212 11.46 -1.60 -18.91
C THR A 212 12.84 -2.18 -19.27
N ARG A 213 13.54 -1.56 -20.20
CA ARG A 213 14.88 -1.97 -20.68
C ARG A 213 15.93 -2.09 -19.57
N ASP A 214 15.76 -1.38 -18.46
CA ASP A 214 16.62 -1.37 -17.27
C ASP A 214 16.18 -2.35 -16.19
N ASN A 215 15.34 -3.34 -16.56
CA ASN A 215 14.85 -4.42 -15.72
C ASN A 215 13.99 -3.97 -14.54
N HIS A 216 13.22 -2.89 -14.71
CA HIS A 216 12.19 -2.49 -13.75
C HIS A 216 10.79 -2.80 -14.26
N PHE A 217 9.80 -2.68 -13.37
CA PHE A 217 8.41 -2.89 -13.72
C PHE A 217 7.58 -1.66 -13.43
N ALA A 218 6.72 -1.31 -14.38
CA ALA A 218 5.75 -0.24 -14.23
C ALA A 218 4.35 -0.71 -14.57
N LYS A 219 3.35 0.00 -14.09
CA LYS A 219 1.96 -0.16 -14.55
C LYS A 219 1.33 1.17 -14.83
N ILE A 220 0.47 1.20 -15.84
CA ILE A 220 -0.44 2.32 -16.06
C ILE A 220 -1.88 1.82 -16.10
N ARG A 221 -2.84 2.69 -15.77
CA ARG A 221 -4.25 2.53 -16.06
C ARG A 221 -4.72 3.73 -16.87
N ILE A 222 -5.30 3.48 -18.03
CA ILE A 222 -5.90 4.55 -18.82
C ILE A 222 -7.18 5.00 -18.12
N GLU A 223 -7.15 6.22 -17.57
CA GLU A 223 -8.28 6.82 -16.85
C GLU A 223 -9.28 7.46 -17.81
N LYS A 224 -8.77 8.08 -18.89
CA LYS A 224 -9.59 8.75 -19.89
C LYS A 224 -8.84 8.93 -21.20
N ILE A 225 -9.54 8.74 -22.32
CA ILE A 225 -9.07 9.06 -23.66
C ILE A 225 -9.84 10.29 -24.17
N TYR A 226 -9.09 11.22 -24.75
CA TYR A 226 -9.60 12.40 -25.46
C TYR A 226 -9.12 12.32 -26.92
N ASP A 227 -9.64 13.14 -27.81
CA ASP A 227 -9.34 13.10 -29.24
C ASP A 227 -7.82 13.08 -29.57
N ASN A 228 -7.00 13.75 -28.79
CA ASN A 228 -5.57 13.87 -29.06
C ASN A 228 -4.67 13.64 -27.83
N LYS A 229 -5.24 13.16 -26.73
CA LYS A 229 -4.50 12.90 -25.49
C LYS A 229 -5.13 11.82 -24.65
N ILE A 230 -4.32 11.19 -23.79
CA ILE A 230 -4.75 10.30 -22.72
C ILE A 230 -4.47 10.90 -21.35
N LYS A 231 -5.30 10.54 -20.37
CA LYS A 231 -5.03 10.65 -18.94
C LYS A 231 -4.79 9.26 -18.41
N PHE A 232 -3.69 9.07 -17.71
CA PHE A 232 -3.36 7.78 -17.11
C PHE A 232 -2.84 7.94 -15.68
N ARG A 233 -3.11 6.92 -14.86
CA ARG A 233 -2.47 6.73 -13.57
C ARG A 233 -1.30 5.79 -13.77
N TRP A 234 -0.21 6.01 -13.06
CA TRP A 234 0.98 5.17 -13.16
C TRP A 234 1.57 4.82 -11.80
N ALA A 235 2.36 3.75 -11.75
CA ALA A 235 3.23 3.38 -10.66
C ALA A 235 4.47 2.68 -11.23
N TYR A 236 5.63 2.91 -10.61
CA TYR A 236 6.91 2.38 -11.05
C TYR A 236 7.64 1.72 -9.89
N GLN A 237 8.11 0.49 -10.08
CA GLN A 237 8.93 -0.22 -9.10
C GLN A 237 10.40 0.12 -9.31
N VAL A 238 10.97 0.84 -8.34
CA VAL A 238 12.36 1.33 -8.40
C VAL A 238 13.40 0.30 -7.92
N ASP A 239 12.97 -0.88 -7.49
CA ASP A 239 13.83 -1.99 -7.11
C ASP A 239 13.94 -2.94 -8.30
N GLU A 240 15.15 -3.08 -8.85
CA GLU A 240 15.43 -3.81 -10.09
C GLU A 240 14.99 -5.28 -9.98
N GLY A 241 14.27 -5.76 -10.99
CA GLY A 241 13.75 -7.13 -11.05
C GLY A 241 12.59 -7.42 -10.10
N ASN A 242 12.21 -6.47 -9.25
CA ASN A 242 11.08 -6.63 -8.34
C ASN A 242 9.75 -6.43 -9.08
N ARG A 243 8.99 -7.51 -9.18
CA ARG A 243 7.70 -7.54 -9.89
C ARG A 243 6.52 -7.03 -9.05
N GLU A 244 6.74 -6.61 -7.82
CA GLU A 244 5.68 -6.15 -6.93
C GLU A 244 5.18 -4.76 -7.32
N LEU A 245 3.95 -4.71 -7.79
CA LEU A 245 3.21 -3.51 -8.17
C LEU A 245 1.95 -3.34 -7.30
N LYS A 246 1.93 -4.01 -6.13
CA LYS A 246 0.77 -4.15 -5.24
C LYS A 246 0.11 -2.85 -4.89
N VAL A 247 -1.20 -3.01 -4.81
CA VAL A 247 -1.96 -2.85 -3.55
C VAL A 247 -2.84 -4.10 -3.38
N PRO A 248 -2.75 -4.86 -2.29
CA PRO A 248 -3.63 -6.01 -2.07
C PRO A 248 -5.09 -5.57 -1.93
N ILE A 249 -5.99 -6.24 -2.64
CA ILE A 249 -7.41 -6.18 -2.39
C ILE A 249 -7.72 -7.26 -1.36
N PHE A 250 -8.00 -6.86 -0.12
CA PHE A 250 -8.76 -7.72 0.77
C PHE A 250 -10.25 -7.53 0.47
N VAL A 251 -10.80 -8.45 -0.29
CA VAL A 251 -12.24 -8.69 -0.22
C VAL A 251 -12.48 -9.26 1.18
N LEU A 252 -12.97 -8.43 2.10
CA LEU A 252 -13.66 -8.92 3.27
C LEU A 252 -14.84 -9.75 2.73
N LYS A 253 -14.67 -11.07 2.61
CA LYS A 253 -15.81 -11.96 2.47
C LYS A 253 -16.67 -11.70 3.68
N GLY A 254 -17.77 -10.99 3.44
CA GLY A 254 -18.78 -10.75 4.43
C GLY A 254 -19.12 -12.09 5.07
N GLY A 255 -19.03 -12.14 6.39
CA GLY A 255 -19.49 -13.30 7.13
C GLY A 255 -20.93 -13.55 6.78
N GLU A 256 -21.20 -14.70 6.19
CA GLU A 256 -22.51 -15.29 6.24
C GLU A 256 -22.83 -15.59 7.71
N ARG A 257 -23.98 -15.11 8.14
CA ARG A 257 -24.55 -15.29 9.47
C ARG A 257 -24.99 -16.74 9.71
#